data_120b8a7e54e19382263b23a80e02187e
#
_entry.id   120b8a7e54e19382263b23a80e02187e
#
_cell.length_a   1.000
_cell.length_b   1.000
_cell.length_c   1.000
_cell.angle_alpha   90.00
_cell.angle_beta   90.00
_cell.angle_gamma   90.00
#
_symmetry.space_group_name_H-M   'P 1'
#
loop_
_entity.id
_entity.type
_entity.pdbx_description
1 polymer ?
#
loop_
_entity_poly.entity_id
_entity_poly.type
_entity_poly.pdbx_seq_one_letter_code
_entity_poly.pdbx_strand_id
1 'polypeptide(L)'
;MLDLTFLTKEDVFGNRYFCNKLDIIKKCGTKCVATDFARLLGQDHYLIDGKSMGSWWTQTAKNGDQYNYSVNIVDGNGTIYWIDTYYRYVGGRPSFDYSLLKEPVIEIKEENDIKEIIYGEYPQWVVDENYSSKLESKYKSGILKETGKKYTTDSVVIIDDEELFDGLVEGDIIFQPRKHIEYEDDGIRYIRIEGSKKFENTLLSDGRHLRANEPYWIKVEPIVWLVHEKECIALSKYILFSGVMFRQAIGYNNNFKNTDIKQFMDEYLSKEIECRVYNEKLIENKQVDIDSIFEDTIKRMNEINEMEKTKIKILK
;
A
#
# COMPACT_ATOMS: atom_id res chain seq x y z
N MET A 1 -0.83 19.63 2.57
CA MET A 1 -1.01 18.21 3.01
C MET A 1 -2.03 17.59 2.09
N LEU A 2 -1.75 16.41 1.51
CA LEU A 2 -2.71 15.68 0.69
C LEU A 2 -3.88 15.20 1.55
N ASP A 3 -5.11 15.44 1.09
CA ASP A 3 -6.29 14.78 1.65
C ASP A 3 -6.45 13.41 0.99
N LEU A 4 -5.78 12.41 1.56
CA LEU A 4 -5.86 11.04 1.09
C LEU A 4 -7.21 10.42 1.44
N THR A 5 -7.79 9.72 0.49
CA THR A 5 -9.08 9.04 0.64
C THR A 5 -9.04 7.67 -0.04
N PHE A 6 -10.13 6.91 0.05
CA PHE A 6 -10.37 5.75 -0.80
C PHE A 6 -11.51 6.07 -1.78
N LEU A 7 -11.57 5.32 -2.85
CA LEU A 7 -12.73 5.37 -3.74
C LEU A 7 -13.96 4.79 -3.04
N THR A 8 -15.15 5.29 -3.40
CA THR A 8 -16.40 4.68 -2.96
C THR A 8 -16.67 3.37 -3.74
N LYS A 9 -17.55 2.55 -3.23
CA LYS A 9 -18.06 1.39 -3.96
C LYS A 9 -18.64 1.80 -5.31
N GLU A 10 -19.36 2.90 -5.35
CA GLU A 10 -20.01 3.44 -6.54
C GLU A 10 -18.97 3.90 -7.57
N ASP A 11 -17.87 4.50 -7.14
CA ASP A 11 -16.74 4.86 -7.99
C ASP A 11 -16.14 3.63 -8.70
N VAL A 12 -16.08 2.51 -7.99
CA VAL A 12 -15.44 1.29 -8.49
C VAL A 12 -16.39 0.43 -9.35
N PHE A 13 -17.63 0.26 -8.93
CA PHE A 13 -18.56 -0.69 -9.54
C PHE A 13 -19.75 -0.04 -10.26
N GLY A 14 -19.94 1.27 -10.05
CA GLY A 14 -21.13 1.98 -10.51
C GLY A 14 -22.37 1.66 -9.67
N ASN A 15 -23.43 2.38 -9.94
CA ASN A 15 -24.74 2.14 -9.35
C ASN A 15 -25.75 1.86 -10.46
N ARG A 16 -26.61 0.87 -10.26
CA ARG A 16 -27.64 0.45 -11.26
C ARG A 16 -28.55 1.59 -11.75
N TYR A 17 -28.64 2.67 -10.99
CA TYR A 17 -29.63 3.73 -11.25
C TYR A 17 -29.05 5.12 -11.56
N PHE A 18 -27.87 5.51 -11.09
CA PHE A 18 -27.45 6.92 -11.15
C PHE A 18 -25.95 7.20 -11.37
N CYS A 19 -25.05 6.28 -11.15
CA CYS A 19 -23.61 6.54 -11.27
C CYS A 19 -22.93 5.52 -12.18
N ASN A 20 -22.23 6.03 -13.17
CA ASN A 20 -21.30 5.20 -13.93
C ASN A 20 -20.04 4.99 -13.08
N LYS A 21 -19.47 3.81 -13.18
CA LYS A 21 -18.13 3.51 -12.69
C LYS A 21 -17.15 4.55 -13.25
N LEU A 22 -16.22 5.01 -12.43
CA LEU A 22 -15.18 5.97 -12.85
C LEU A 22 -14.38 5.45 -14.05
N ASP A 23 -14.02 6.35 -14.94
CA ASP A 23 -13.27 6.01 -16.15
C ASP A 23 -11.87 5.50 -15.82
N ILE A 24 -11.23 6.04 -14.77
CA ILE A 24 -9.95 5.51 -14.29
C ILE A 24 -10.06 4.01 -13.96
N ILE A 25 -11.14 3.58 -13.31
CA ILE A 25 -11.34 2.16 -12.98
C ILE A 25 -11.76 1.34 -14.21
N LYS A 26 -12.51 1.91 -15.15
CA LYS A 26 -12.84 1.23 -16.41
C LYS A 26 -11.58 0.88 -17.20
N LYS A 27 -10.59 1.76 -17.17
CA LYS A 27 -9.35 1.63 -17.93
C LYS A 27 -8.28 0.81 -17.21
N CYS A 28 -8.10 1.02 -15.88
CA CYS A 28 -7.06 0.35 -15.10
C CYS A 28 -7.51 -0.98 -14.47
N GLY A 29 -8.84 -1.23 -14.43
CA GLY A 29 -9.41 -2.40 -13.77
C GLY A 29 -9.52 -2.26 -12.26
N THR A 30 -10.14 -3.26 -11.64
CA THR A 30 -10.37 -3.32 -10.19
C THR A 30 -9.29 -4.09 -9.44
N LYS A 31 -8.64 -5.06 -10.09
CA LYS A 31 -7.55 -5.85 -9.50
C LYS A 31 -6.35 -4.98 -9.23
N CYS A 32 -5.70 -5.19 -8.10
CA CYS A 32 -4.54 -4.39 -7.70
C CYS A 32 -3.45 -5.26 -7.05
N VAL A 33 -2.21 -5.06 -7.49
CA VAL A 33 -1.04 -5.71 -6.89
C VAL A 33 -0.70 -4.98 -5.59
N ALA A 34 -0.42 -5.75 -4.52
CA ALA A 34 0.09 -5.19 -3.27
C ALA A 34 1.62 -5.06 -3.34
N THR A 35 2.15 -3.99 -2.75
CA THR A 35 3.59 -3.86 -2.52
C THR A 35 4.08 -4.93 -1.55
N ASP A 36 5.37 -5.25 -1.58
CA ASP A 36 5.94 -6.19 -0.61
C ASP A 36 5.82 -5.65 0.81
N PHE A 37 5.90 -4.34 0.98
CA PHE A 37 5.68 -3.71 2.27
C PHE A 37 4.28 -4.03 2.82
N ALA A 38 3.23 -3.85 2.01
CA ALA A 38 1.88 -4.22 2.40
C ALA A 38 1.77 -5.73 2.73
N ARG A 39 2.40 -6.59 1.93
CA ARG A 39 2.43 -8.05 2.17
C ARG A 39 3.10 -8.42 3.47
N LEU A 40 4.24 -7.80 3.77
CA LEU A 40 4.98 -8.02 5.01
C LEU A 40 4.22 -7.54 6.25
N LEU A 41 3.31 -6.59 6.10
CA LEU A 41 2.37 -6.15 7.14
C LEU A 41 1.15 -7.07 7.30
N GLY A 42 1.01 -8.11 6.47
CA GLY A 42 -0.07 -9.10 6.57
C GLY A 42 -1.22 -8.89 5.59
N GLN A 43 -0.96 -8.27 4.43
CA GLN A 43 -1.92 -8.19 3.32
C GLN A 43 -2.33 -9.59 2.86
N ASP A 44 -3.63 -9.80 2.64
CA ASP A 44 -4.12 -10.98 1.95
C ASP A 44 -3.59 -11.05 0.52
N HIS A 45 -3.53 -12.24 -0.03
CA HIS A 45 -3.05 -12.42 -1.39
C HIS A 45 -3.88 -13.43 -2.16
N TYR A 46 -4.05 -13.13 -3.44
CA TYR A 46 -4.69 -14.00 -4.42
C TYR A 46 -3.73 -14.16 -5.60
N LEU A 47 -3.34 -15.37 -5.89
CA LEU A 47 -2.49 -15.63 -7.04
C LEU A 47 -3.36 -15.70 -8.30
N ILE A 48 -3.35 -14.65 -9.12
CA ILE A 48 -4.14 -14.53 -10.34
C ILE A 48 -3.20 -14.24 -11.50
N ASP A 49 -3.18 -15.12 -12.49
CA ASP A 49 -2.30 -15.03 -13.67
C ASP A 49 -0.82 -14.82 -13.29
N GLY A 50 -0.39 -15.50 -12.22
CA GLY A 50 0.96 -15.35 -11.68
C GLY A 50 1.21 -14.10 -10.85
N LYS A 51 0.22 -13.22 -10.68
CA LYS A 51 0.32 -11.97 -9.92
C LYS A 51 -0.28 -12.12 -8.53
N SER A 52 0.44 -11.60 -7.55
CA SER A 52 -0.05 -11.52 -6.18
C SER A 52 -0.93 -10.28 -6.03
N MET A 53 -2.23 -10.46 -6.23
CA MET A 53 -3.24 -9.43 -6.04
C MET A 53 -3.64 -9.36 -4.57
N GLY A 54 -4.03 -8.20 -4.08
CA GLY A 54 -4.55 -8.00 -2.73
C GLY A 54 -5.94 -7.40 -2.73
N SER A 55 -6.66 -7.61 -1.62
CA SER A 55 -7.91 -6.90 -1.36
C SER A 55 -7.62 -5.48 -0.88
N TRP A 56 -8.48 -4.52 -1.23
CA TRP A 56 -8.30 -3.14 -0.82
C TRP A 56 -9.61 -2.47 -0.38
N TRP A 57 -9.47 -1.55 0.58
CA TRP A 57 -10.58 -0.84 1.18
C TRP A 57 -11.28 0.11 0.21
N THR A 58 -12.62 0.16 0.30
CA THR A 58 -13.39 1.31 -0.18
C THR A 58 -13.90 2.11 1.03
N GLN A 59 -14.34 3.34 0.81
CA GLN A 59 -14.90 4.15 1.91
C GLN A 59 -16.39 3.90 2.15
N THR A 60 -17.00 2.91 1.49
CA THR A 60 -18.45 2.70 1.55
C THR A 60 -18.81 1.59 2.52
N ALA A 61 -19.60 1.91 3.54
CA ALA A 61 -20.22 0.94 4.44
C ALA A 61 -21.11 -0.05 3.67
N LYS A 62 -21.25 -1.28 4.18
CA LYS A 62 -22.20 -2.25 3.66
C LYS A 62 -23.63 -1.78 3.95
N ASN A 63 -24.43 -1.61 2.92
CA ASN A 63 -25.85 -1.29 3.07
C ASN A 63 -26.61 -2.42 3.76
N GLY A 64 -27.47 -2.09 4.73
CA GLY A 64 -28.31 -3.05 5.44
C GLY A 64 -27.62 -3.79 6.59
N ASP A 65 -26.41 -3.41 6.94
CA ASP A 65 -25.74 -3.90 8.15
C ASP A 65 -26.35 -3.17 9.36
N GLN A 66 -27.11 -3.90 10.14
CA GLN A 66 -27.85 -3.38 11.31
C GLN A 66 -26.90 -2.83 12.38
N TYR A 67 -25.67 -3.31 12.42
CA TYR A 67 -24.68 -2.96 13.44
C TYR A 67 -23.51 -2.11 12.89
N ASN A 68 -23.50 -1.83 11.60
CA ASN A 68 -22.44 -1.04 10.94
C ASN A 68 -21.01 -1.58 11.14
N TYR A 69 -20.85 -2.91 11.22
CA TYR A 69 -19.55 -3.56 11.40
C TYR A 69 -18.84 -3.86 10.08
N SER A 70 -19.54 -3.77 8.97
CA SER A 70 -19.01 -4.22 7.69
C SER A 70 -18.84 -3.09 6.71
N VAL A 71 -17.75 -3.14 5.96
CA VAL A 71 -17.42 -2.21 4.90
C VAL A 71 -17.22 -2.96 3.58
N ASN A 72 -17.55 -2.32 2.47
CA ASN A 72 -17.27 -2.89 1.16
C ASN A 72 -15.78 -2.80 0.84
N ILE A 73 -15.26 -3.87 0.25
CA ILE A 73 -13.89 -3.95 -0.26
C ILE A 73 -13.93 -4.39 -1.72
N VAL A 74 -12.83 -4.18 -2.41
CA VAL A 74 -12.51 -4.88 -3.65
C VAL A 74 -11.64 -6.05 -3.27
N ASP A 75 -12.09 -7.28 -3.52
CA ASP A 75 -11.27 -8.46 -3.26
C ASP A 75 -10.15 -8.64 -4.29
N GLY A 76 -9.21 -9.53 -4.03
CA GLY A 76 -8.09 -9.76 -4.93
C GLY A 76 -8.51 -10.26 -6.33
N ASN A 77 -9.72 -10.79 -6.50
CA ASN A 77 -10.29 -11.14 -7.81
C ASN A 77 -10.85 -9.92 -8.54
N GLY A 78 -10.88 -8.76 -7.90
CA GLY A 78 -11.41 -7.52 -8.45
C GLY A 78 -12.93 -7.42 -8.36
N THR A 79 -13.58 -8.23 -7.51
CA THR A 79 -15.01 -8.21 -7.27
C THR A 79 -15.35 -7.48 -5.98
N ILE A 80 -16.58 -7.02 -5.85
CA ILE A 80 -17.03 -6.43 -4.60
C ILE A 80 -17.28 -7.52 -3.58
N TYR A 81 -16.74 -7.32 -2.40
CA TYR A 81 -17.02 -8.11 -1.21
C TYR A 81 -17.28 -7.19 -0.03
N TRP A 82 -17.58 -7.74 1.11
CA TRP A 82 -17.70 -6.99 2.36
C TRP A 82 -17.01 -7.75 3.47
N ILE A 83 -16.45 -7.01 4.41
CA ILE A 83 -15.70 -7.58 5.53
C ILE A 83 -15.89 -6.70 6.75
N ASP A 84 -15.68 -7.27 7.92
CA ASP A 84 -15.79 -6.53 9.16
C ASP A 84 -14.66 -5.50 9.30
N THR A 85 -14.99 -4.38 9.91
CA THR A 85 -14.11 -3.20 9.98
C THR A 85 -12.82 -3.42 10.75
N TYR A 86 -12.75 -4.45 11.61
CA TYR A 86 -11.58 -4.79 12.40
C TYR A 86 -10.56 -5.68 11.70
N TYR A 87 -10.86 -6.17 10.51
CA TYR A 87 -9.88 -6.95 9.75
C TYR A 87 -8.72 -6.07 9.26
N ARG A 88 -7.50 -6.63 9.31
CA ARG A 88 -6.25 -5.93 9.03
C ARG A 88 -5.54 -6.37 7.77
N TYR A 89 -5.96 -7.48 7.22
CA TYR A 89 -5.34 -8.05 6.03
C TYR A 89 -5.85 -7.44 4.71
N VAL A 90 -6.69 -6.43 4.80
CA VAL A 90 -7.10 -5.63 3.64
C VAL A 90 -6.21 -4.41 3.55
N GLY A 91 -5.74 -4.12 2.36
CA GLY A 91 -4.77 -3.05 2.16
C GLY A 91 -5.37 -1.71 1.79
N GLY A 92 -4.55 -0.69 1.89
CA GLY A 92 -4.88 0.67 1.47
C GLY A 92 -4.38 0.94 0.07
N ARG A 93 -5.31 1.28 -0.82
CA ARG A 93 -5.07 1.83 -2.16
C ARG A 93 -5.57 3.27 -2.18
N PRO A 94 -4.76 4.23 -1.70
CA PRO A 94 -5.21 5.61 -1.54
C PRO A 94 -5.44 6.32 -2.87
N SER A 95 -6.30 7.33 -2.83
CA SER A 95 -6.55 8.29 -3.89
C SER A 95 -6.58 9.71 -3.32
N PHE A 96 -6.46 10.71 -4.19
CA PHE A 96 -6.63 12.10 -3.82
C PHE A 96 -7.14 12.91 -5.02
N ASP A 97 -7.63 14.12 -4.74
CA ASP A 97 -8.02 15.07 -5.79
C ASP A 97 -6.77 15.66 -6.46
N TYR A 98 -6.53 15.25 -7.69
CA TYR A 98 -5.36 15.67 -8.47
C TYR A 98 -5.31 17.18 -8.71
N SER A 99 -6.44 17.87 -8.75
CA SER A 99 -6.50 19.32 -8.93
C SER A 99 -5.86 20.11 -7.77
N LEU A 100 -5.67 19.47 -6.62
CA LEU A 100 -5.05 20.07 -5.44
C LEU A 100 -3.52 20.06 -5.49
N LEU A 101 -2.91 19.32 -6.40
CA LEU A 101 -1.46 19.36 -6.59
C LEU A 101 -1.04 20.70 -7.17
N LYS A 102 -0.24 21.43 -6.41
CA LYS A 102 0.27 22.77 -6.78
C LYS A 102 1.69 22.73 -7.37
N GLU A 103 2.35 21.60 -7.27
CA GLU A 103 3.74 21.42 -7.66
C GLU A 103 3.82 20.65 -8.97
N PRO A 104 4.86 20.91 -9.79
CA PRO A 104 5.11 20.11 -10.98
C PRO A 104 5.32 18.64 -10.55
N VAL A 105 4.66 17.75 -11.24
CA VAL A 105 4.78 16.30 -11.07
C VAL A 105 5.55 15.72 -12.25
N ILE A 106 6.25 14.64 -12.01
CA ILE A 106 6.95 13.92 -13.07
C ILE A 106 5.96 12.98 -13.72
N GLU A 107 5.69 13.20 -15.00
CA GLU A 107 4.89 12.31 -15.83
C GLU A 107 5.79 11.22 -16.42
N ILE A 108 5.45 9.95 -16.19
CA ILE A 108 6.21 8.80 -16.72
C ILE A 108 5.63 8.35 -18.06
N LYS A 109 4.30 8.27 -18.13
CA LYS A 109 3.59 7.65 -19.23
C LYS A 109 2.17 8.20 -19.32
N GLU A 110 1.68 8.32 -20.55
CA GLU A 110 0.26 8.53 -20.82
C GLU A 110 -0.24 7.44 -21.78
N GLU A 111 -1.31 6.78 -21.43
CA GLU A 111 -1.97 5.78 -22.25
C GLU A 111 -3.48 5.76 -21.99
N ASN A 112 -4.27 5.85 -23.05
CA ASN A 112 -5.74 5.82 -22.98
C ASN A 112 -6.34 6.86 -22.02
N ASP A 113 -5.87 8.11 -22.03
CA ASP A 113 -6.22 9.20 -21.11
C ASP A 113 -5.92 8.91 -19.62
N ILE A 114 -5.05 7.97 -19.33
CA ILE A 114 -4.50 7.74 -18.00
C ILE A 114 -3.04 8.13 -18.02
N LYS A 115 -2.68 9.06 -17.15
CA LYS A 115 -1.29 9.43 -16.91
C LYS A 115 -0.74 8.62 -15.75
N GLU A 116 0.50 8.18 -15.88
CA GLU A 116 1.27 7.69 -14.74
C GLU A 116 2.20 8.82 -14.29
N ILE A 117 2.05 9.26 -13.05
CA ILE A 117 2.88 10.30 -12.46
C ILE A 117 3.60 9.78 -11.23
N ILE A 118 4.72 10.44 -10.91
CA ILE A 118 5.40 10.24 -9.62
C ILE A 118 5.05 11.40 -8.69
N TYR A 119 4.62 11.04 -7.48
CA TYR A 119 4.47 11.99 -6.39
C TYR A 119 4.72 11.31 -5.04
N GLY A 120 5.67 11.84 -4.28
CA GLY A 120 6.05 11.31 -2.98
C GLY A 120 6.77 9.96 -3.03
N GLU A 121 7.16 9.46 -1.90
CA GLU A 121 7.89 8.21 -1.71
C GLU A 121 7.31 7.41 -0.56
N TYR A 122 7.42 6.09 -0.67
CA TYR A 122 7.01 5.18 0.40
C TYR A 122 7.80 3.87 0.31
N PRO A 123 7.93 3.11 1.40
CA PRO A 123 8.48 1.75 1.32
C PRO A 123 7.61 0.87 0.42
N GLN A 124 8.22 0.16 -0.54
CA GLN A 124 7.43 -0.62 -1.49
C GLN A 124 7.94 -2.06 -1.67
N TRP A 125 9.16 -2.26 -2.15
CA TRP A 125 9.62 -3.56 -2.63
C TRP A 125 10.81 -4.08 -1.84
N VAL A 126 10.87 -5.40 -1.62
CA VAL A 126 12.05 -6.04 -1.02
C VAL A 126 13.26 -5.91 -1.93
N VAL A 127 14.42 -5.80 -1.34
CA VAL A 127 15.69 -5.97 -2.06
C VAL A 127 15.99 -7.46 -2.23
N ASP A 128 16.80 -7.81 -3.24
CA ASP A 128 17.24 -9.19 -3.44
C ASP A 128 17.93 -9.77 -2.19
N GLU A 129 17.94 -11.09 -2.07
CA GLU A 129 18.43 -11.80 -0.89
C GLU A 129 19.91 -11.51 -0.59
N ASN A 130 20.75 -11.41 -1.63
CA ASN A 130 22.17 -11.14 -1.45
C ASN A 130 22.41 -9.74 -0.90
N TYR A 131 21.70 -8.75 -1.42
CA TYR A 131 21.81 -7.38 -0.93
C TYR A 131 21.15 -7.22 0.46
N SER A 132 20.03 -7.89 0.71
CA SER A 132 19.39 -7.99 2.01
C SER A 132 20.35 -8.49 3.09
N SER A 133 21.12 -9.55 2.78
CA SER A 133 22.14 -10.10 3.69
C SER A 133 23.27 -9.12 3.98
N LYS A 134 23.69 -8.33 2.99
CA LYS A 134 24.70 -7.27 3.18
C LYS A 134 24.17 -6.14 4.07
N LEU A 135 22.94 -5.69 3.84
CA LEU A 135 22.31 -4.66 4.67
C LEU A 135 22.13 -5.14 6.12
N GLU A 136 21.70 -6.38 6.31
CA GLU A 136 21.56 -6.98 7.65
C GLU A 136 22.89 -7.07 8.41
N SER A 137 23.99 -7.40 7.70
CA SER A 137 25.33 -7.40 8.26
C SER A 137 25.78 -6.00 8.66
N LYS A 138 25.58 -5.00 7.78
CA LYS A 138 25.90 -3.59 8.08
C LYS A 138 25.07 -3.06 9.25
N TYR A 139 23.79 -3.43 9.31
CA TYR A 139 22.89 -3.06 10.42
C TYR A 139 23.38 -3.61 11.76
N LYS A 140 23.68 -4.91 11.83
CA LYS A 140 24.21 -5.56 13.04
C LYS A 140 25.55 -4.99 13.49
N SER A 141 26.35 -4.48 12.57
CA SER A 141 27.64 -3.84 12.85
C SER A 141 27.50 -2.35 13.20
N GLY A 142 26.29 -1.77 13.17
CA GLY A 142 26.07 -0.36 13.44
C GLY A 142 26.60 0.60 12.37
N ILE A 143 26.84 0.11 11.15
CA ILE A 143 27.45 0.90 10.06
C ILE A 143 26.39 1.67 9.25
N LEU A 144 25.14 1.16 9.20
CA LEU A 144 24.09 1.85 8.46
C LEU A 144 23.72 3.18 9.10
N LYS A 145 23.64 4.20 8.26
CA LYS A 145 23.28 5.56 8.68
C LYS A 145 21.75 5.69 8.76
N GLU A 146 21.24 6.09 9.91
CA GLU A 146 19.85 6.50 10.06
C GLU A 146 19.63 7.87 9.40
N THR A 147 18.55 8.01 8.61
CA THR A 147 18.20 9.30 7.98
C THR A 147 17.41 10.22 8.91
N GLY A 148 16.92 9.68 10.02
CA GLY A 148 16.01 10.36 10.96
C GLY A 148 14.53 10.26 10.57
N LYS A 149 14.21 9.81 9.36
CA LYS A 149 12.83 9.56 8.93
C LYS A 149 12.32 8.22 9.46
N LYS A 150 11.02 8.15 9.71
CA LYS A 150 10.32 6.94 10.18
C LYS A 150 9.03 6.78 9.41
N TYR A 151 8.65 5.53 9.18
CA TYR A 151 7.36 5.15 8.59
C TYR A 151 6.53 4.45 9.66
N THR A 152 5.29 4.88 9.80
CA THR A 152 4.40 4.36 10.82
C THR A 152 3.51 3.27 10.24
N THR A 153 3.35 2.21 10.99
CA THR A 153 2.39 1.14 10.70
C THR A 153 1.65 0.79 11.97
N ASP A 154 0.58 0.02 11.86
CA ASP A 154 -0.08 -0.54 13.01
C ASP A 154 0.65 -1.81 13.47
N SER A 155 0.94 -1.93 14.74
CA SER A 155 1.32 -3.18 15.37
C SER A 155 0.24 -3.56 16.38
N VAL A 156 -0.33 -4.73 16.19
CA VAL A 156 -1.25 -5.27 17.16
C VAL A 156 -0.50 -6.15 18.12
N VAL A 157 -0.66 -5.87 19.39
CA VAL A 157 -0.53 -6.90 20.40
C VAL A 157 -1.79 -7.74 20.28
N ILE A 158 -1.69 -8.92 19.67
CA ILE A 158 -2.74 -9.93 19.74
C ILE A 158 -2.69 -10.43 21.20
N ILE A 159 -3.61 -10.00 22.01
CA ILE A 159 -4.03 -10.77 23.18
C ILE A 159 -4.62 -12.05 22.60
N ASP A 160 -4.30 -13.19 23.14
CA ASP A 160 -4.60 -14.52 22.60
C ASP A 160 -5.97 -14.60 21.92
N ASP A 161 -6.05 -15.27 20.76
CA ASP A 161 -7.27 -15.39 19.95
C ASP A 161 -8.47 -15.96 20.74
N GLU A 162 -8.23 -16.72 21.81
CA GLU A 162 -9.27 -17.26 22.71
C GLU A 162 -9.87 -16.19 23.64
N GLU A 163 -9.12 -15.18 24.03
CA GLU A 163 -9.64 -14.04 24.82
C GLU A 163 -10.43 -13.03 23.96
N LEU A 164 -10.21 -13.03 22.65
CA LEU A 164 -10.91 -12.16 21.70
C LEU A 164 -12.41 -12.46 21.57
N PHE A 165 -12.84 -13.70 21.84
CA PHE A 165 -14.23 -14.10 21.67
C PHE A 165 -15.05 -14.06 22.97
N ASP A 166 -14.43 -14.16 24.15
CA ASP A 166 -15.15 -14.31 25.41
C ASP A 166 -15.16 -13.11 26.35
N GLY A 167 -14.53 -11.98 26.00
CA GLY A 167 -14.48 -10.89 26.95
C GLY A 167 -13.87 -9.57 26.51
N LEU A 168 -13.84 -9.26 25.22
CA LEU A 168 -13.37 -7.94 24.77
C LEU A 168 -14.27 -6.84 25.33
N VAL A 169 -13.76 -6.17 26.33
CA VAL A 169 -14.25 -4.88 26.79
C VAL A 169 -13.70 -3.83 25.83
N GLU A 170 -14.55 -2.92 25.41
CA GLU A 170 -14.18 -1.74 24.63
C GLU A 170 -12.94 -1.07 25.28
N GLY A 171 -11.79 -1.12 24.62
CA GLY A 171 -10.54 -0.59 25.13
C GLY A 171 -9.34 -1.56 25.17
N ASP A 172 -9.55 -2.85 25.03
CA ASP A 172 -8.47 -3.86 25.16
C ASP A 172 -7.65 -4.05 23.86
N ILE A 173 -8.11 -3.52 22.75
CA ILE A 173 -7.34 -3.48 21.50
C ILE A 173 -6.64 -2.13 21.41
N ILE A 174 -5.43 -2.06 21.93
CA ILE A 174 -4.62 -0.85 21.84
C ILE A 174 -3.99 -0.79 20.45
N PHE A 175 -4.35 0.21 19.66
CA PHE A 175 -3.60 0.64 18.50
C PHE A 175 -2.21 1.06 18.98
N GLN A 176 -1.19 0.30 18.65
CA GLN A 176 0.20 0.67 18.92
C GLN A 176 0.89 0.99 17.59
N PRO A 177 1.12 2.26 17.29
CA PRO A 177 1.87 2.64 16.10
C PRO A 177 3.31 2.10 16.20
N ARG A 178 3.67 1.22 15.28
CA ARG A 178 5.04 0.74 15.09
C ARG A 178 5.75 1.65 14.11
N LYS A 179 6.96 2.08 14.46
CA LYS A 179 7.77 2.96 13.63
C LYS A 179 8.94 2.18 13.04
N HIS A 180 9.05 2.22 11.72
CA HIS A 180 10.17 1.65 10.98
C HIS A 180 11.16 2.77 10.64
N ILE A 181 12.40 2.63 11.12
CA ILE A 181 13.47 3.62 10.91
C ILE A 181 13.97 3.48 9.47
N GLU A 182 14.17 4.62 8.81
CA GLU A 182 14.80 4.68 7.50
C GLU A 182 16.32 4.73 7.65
N TYR A 183 16.98 3.89 6.87
CA TYR A 183 18.43 3.80 6.74
C TYR A 183 18.86 4.17 5.33
N GLU A 184 20.09 4.64 5.19
CA GLU A 184 20.71 4.96 3.91
C GLU A 184 21.99 4.13 3.71
N ASP A 185 22.13 3.54 2.51
CA ASP A 185 23.33 2.86 2.04
C ASP A 185 23.58 3.24 0.58
N ASP A 186 24.74 3.82 0.30
CA ASP A 186 25.15 4.28 -1.03
C ASP A 186 24.10 5.21 -1.74
N GLY A 187 23.47 6.10 -0.97
CA GLY A 187 22.47 7.05 -1.45
C GLY A 187 21.08 6.45 -1.66
N ILE A 188 20.89 5.16 -1.42
CA ILE A 188 19.62 4.48 -1.52
C ILE A 188 19.05 4.27 -0.11
N ARG A 189 17.74 4.41 0.02
CA ARG A 189 17.05 4.39 1.31
C ARG A 189 16.24 3.13 1.50
N TYR A 190 16.27 2.64 2.72
CA TYR A 190 15.67 1.36 3.09
C TYR A 190 15.01 1.43 4.45
N ILE A 191 14.04 0.58 4.70
CA ILE A 191 13.57 0.24 6.03
C ILE A 191 13.79 -1.24 6.31
N ARG A 192 13.95 -1.59 7.58
CA ARG A 192 13.98 -2.97 8.06
C ARG A 192 12.62 -3.32 8.68
N ILE A 193 12.05 -4.44 8.27
CA ILE A 193 10.77 -4.96 8.78
C ILE A 193 10.86 -6.46 9.03
N GLU A 194 10.16 -6.97 10.02
CA GLU A 194 9.99 -8.40 10.24
C GLU A 194 8.70 -8.87 9.59
N GLY A 195 8.77 -10.03 8.93
CA GLY A 195 7.63 -10.61 8.25
C GLY A 195 6.49 -10.94 9.22
N SER A 196 5.28 -10.63 8.81
CA SER A 196 4.07 -10.99 9.56
C SER A 196 3.87 -12.51 9.62
N LYS A 197 3.33 -13.00 10.72
CA LYS A 197 2.85 -14.39 10.82
C LYS A 197 1.61 -14.65 9.97
N LYS A 198 0.86 -13.60 9.66
CA LYS A 198 -0.34 -13.74 8.85
C LYS A 198 0.04 -13.85 7.38
N PHE A 199 -0.58 -14.80 6.68
CA PHE A 199 -0.29 -15.11 5.29
C PHE A 199 1.19 -15.43 5.00
N GLU A 200 1.82 -16.14 5.93
CA GLU A 200 3.12 -16.78 5.67
C GLU A 200 3.07 -17.56 4.35
N ASN A 201 4.17 -17.61 3.63
CA ASN A 201 4.28 -18.16 2.28
C ASN A 201 3.71 -17.28 1.14
N THR A 202 3.26 -16.05 1.41
CA THR A 202 2.98 -15.08 0.34
C THR A 202 4.22 -14.86 -0.54
N LEU A 203 4.02 -14.86 -1.84
CA LEU A 203 5.11 -14.62 -2.80
C LEU A 203 5.46 -13.12 -2.82
N LEU A 204 6.72 -12.80 -2.56
CA LEU A 204 7.29 -11.46 -2.68
C LEU A 204 7.76 -11.18 -4.12
N SER A 205 8.04 -9.91 -4.43
CA SER A 205 8.41 -9.48 -5.78
C SER A 205 9.73 -10.07 -6.29
N ASP A 206 10.63 -10.43 -5.40
CA ASP A 206 11.91 -11.07 -5.73
C ASP A 206 11.83 -12.60 -5.85
N GLY A 207 10.64 -13.17 -5.70
CA GLY A 207 10.37 -14.60 -5.81
C GLY A 207 10.54 -15.38 -4.50
N ARG A 208 10.99 -14.76 -3.42
CA ARG A 208 11.00 -15.40 -2.10
C ARG A 208 9.58 -15.51 -1.55
N HIS A 209 9.38 -16.52 -0.70
CA HIS A 209 8.17 -16.61 0.11
C HIS A 209 8.38 -15.89 1.44
N LEU A 210 7.38 -15.11 1.84
CA LEU A 210 7.33 -14.47 3.15
C LEU A 210 7.46 -15.51 4.26
N ARG A 211 8.39 -15.28 5.19
CA ARG A 211 8.59 -16.06 6.41
C ARG A 211 8.33 -15.18 7.63
N ALA A 212 7.57 -15.71 8.57
CA ALA A 212 7.27 -15.01 9.81
C ALA A 212 8.55 -14.73 10.63
N ASN A 213 8.61 -13.55 11.21
CA ASN A 213 9.72 -13.07 12.07
C ASN A 213 11.10 -13.03 11.39
N GLU A 214 11.21 -13.27 10.10
CA GLU A 214 12.45 -13.04 9.36
C GLU A 214 12.59 -11.56 9.00
N PRO A 215 13.83 -11.01 9.03
CA PRO A 215 14.07 -9.63 8.64
C PRO A 215 14.07 -9.48 7.11
N TYR A 216 13.39 -8.44 6.66
CA TYR A 216 13.36 -8.01 5.26
C TYR A 216 13.79 -6.55 5.17
N TRP A 217 14.49 -6.23 4.10
CA TRP A 217 14.87 -4.87 3.76
C TRP A 217 14.01 -4.40 2.59
N ILE A 218 13.31 -3.31 2.81
CA ILE A 218 12.39 -2.71 1.84
C ILE A 218 12.99 -1.42 1.33
N LYS A 219 13.06 -1.27 0.03
CA LYS A 219 13.49 -0.03 -0.60
C LYS A 219 12.40 1.03 -0.51
N VAL A 220 12.80 2.25 -0.18
CA VAL A 220 11.93 3.43 -0.25
C VAL A 220 12.01 3.96 -1.67
N GLU A 221 10.88 3.97 -2.36
CA GLU A 221 10.80 4.28 -3.79
C GLU A 221 9.67 5.28 -4.07
N PRO A 222 9.76 6.01 -5.20
CA PRO A 222 8.70 6.90 -5.63
C PRO A 222 7.37 6.18 -5.78
N ILE A 223 6.29 6.82 -5.38
CA ILE A 223 4.94 6.30 -5.56
C ILE A 223 4.45 6.66 -6.96
N VAL A 224 4.00 5.66 -7.69
CA VAL A 224 3.34 5.85 -8.99
C VAL A 224 1.83 6.00 -8.78
N TRP A 225 1.29 7.06 -9.32
CA TRP A 225 -0.14 7.35 -9.31
C TRP A 225 -0.71 7.28 -10.72
N LEU A 226 -1.86 6.68 -10.84
CA LEU A 226 -2.68 6.69 -12.04
C LEU A 226 -3.58 7.92 -11.96
N VAL A 227 -3.52 8.79 -12.97
CA VAL A 227 -4.27 10.05 -13.00
C VAL A 227 -5.25 10.05 -14.16
N HIS A 228 -6.48 10.40 -13.88
CA HIS A 228 -7.49 10.74 -14.88
C HIS A 228 -7.90 12.21 -14.69
N GLU A 229 -7.36 13.09 -15.55
CA GLU A 229 -7.49 14.55 -15.37
C GLU A 229 -8.94 15.02 -15.39
N LYS A 230 -9.79 14.46 -16.27
CA LYS A 230 -11.21 14.84 -16.40
C LYS A 230 -12.02 14.53 -15.13
N GLU A 231 -11.60 13.52 -14.38
CA GLU A 231 -12.23 13.16 -13.10
C GLU A 231 -11.51 13.81 -11.91
N CYS A 232 -10.43 14.52 -12.14
CA CYS A 232 -9.58 15.12 -11.10
C CYS A 232 -9.11 14.11 -10.05
N ILE A 233 -8.86 12.86 -10.44
CA ILE A 233 -8.49 11.78 -9.52
C ILE A 233 -7.08 11.29 -9.81
N ALA A 234 -6.29 11.18 -8.74
CA ALA A 234 -5.08 10.38 -8.69
C ALA A 234 -5.33 9.15 -7.80
N LEU A 235 -5.08 7.95 -8.31
CA LEU A 235 -5.24 6.68 -7.62
C LEU A 235 -3.88 5.98 -7.56
N SER A 236 -3.48 5.52 -6.39
CA SER A 236 -2.25 4.73 -6.26
C SER A 236 -2.27 3.52 -7.21
N LYS A 237 -1.17 3.31 -7.92
CA LYS A 237 -1.03 2.17 -8.85
C LYS A 237 -1.05 0.84 -8.12
N TYR A 238 -0.52 0.82 -6.89
CA TYR A 238 -0.39 -0.35 -6.04
C TYR A 238 -1.10 -0.15 -4.70
N ILE A 239 -1.38 -1.26 -4.01
CA ILE A 239 -1.75 -1.23 -2.59
C ILE A 239 -0.48 -0.90 -1.81
N LEU A 240 -0.46 0.22 -1.11
CA LEU A 240 0.76 0.74 -0.47
C LEU A 240 1.00 0.19 0.93
N PHE A 241 -0.05 -0.04 1.70
CA PHE A 241 0.04 -0.49 3.09
C PHE A 241 -1.06 -1.48 3.43
N SER A 242 -0.89 -2.19 4.53
CA SER A 242 -1.92 -3.00 5.20
C SER A 242 -1.67 -3.01 6.71
N GLY A 243 -2.32 -3.89 7.42
CA GLY A 243 -2.13 -4.00 8.87
C GLY A 243 -2.92 -2.98 9.68
N VAL A 244 -3.65 -2.07 9.05
CA VAL A 244 -4.46 -1.02 9.69
C VAL A 244 -5.93 -1.41 9.60
N MET A 245 -6.63 -1.42 10.75
CA MET A 245 -8.07 -1.63 10.77
C MET A 245 -8.80 -0.46 10.13
N PHE A 246 -9.89 -0.76 9.44
CA PHE A 246 -10.78 0.30 8.97
C PHE A 246 -11.38 1.06 10.15
N ARG A 247 -11.85 0.32 11.16
CA ARG A 247 -12.35 0.87 12.42
C ARG A 247 -12.25 -0.16 13.53
N GLN A 248 -11.73 0.25 14.68
CA GLN A 248 -11.63 -0.57 15.87
C GLN A 248 -12.93 -0.58 16.68
N ALA A 249 -13.50 0.60 16.93
CA ALA A 249 -14.65 0.74 17.79
C ALA A 249 -15.98 0.38 17.09
N ILE A 250 -16.79 -0.37 17.80
CA ILE A 250 -18.19 -0.65 17.48
C ILE A 250 -18.98 0.65 17.68
N GLY A 251 -19.54 1.22 16.62
CA GLY A 251 -20.31 2.45 16.76
C GLY A 251 -21.20 2.74 15.57
N TYR A 252 -22.27 3.48 15.83
CA TYR A 252 -23.38 3.72 14.90
C TYR A 252 -23.09 4.60 13.69
N ASN A 253 -21.85 5.03 13.46
CA ASN A 253 -21.56 5.97 12.39
C ASN A 253 -20.39 5.50 11.53
N ASN A 254 -20.69 4.89 10.38
CA ASN A 254 -19.72 4.48 9.36
C ASN A 254 -19.28 5.64 8.45
N ASN A 255 -19.22 6.85 8.98
CA ASN A 255 -18.63 7.95 8.23
C ASN A 255 -17.13 7.72 8.12
N PHE A 256 -16.63 7.51 6.91
CA PHE A 256 -15.23 7.29 6.61
C PHE A 256 -14.30 8.33 7.27
N LYS A 257 -14.74 9.59 7.36
CA LYS A 257 -13.96 10.67 8.00
C LYS A 257 -13.62 10.42 9.47
N ASN A 258 -14.37 9.56 10.14
CA ASN A 258 -14.22 9.26 11.57
C ASN A 258 -13.67 7.85 11.80
N THR A 259 -13.04 7.23 10.80
CA THR A 259 -12.46 5.88 10.91
C THR A 259 -10.98 5.94 11.30
N ASP A 260 -10.51 4.87 11.96
CA ASP A 260 -9.10 4.76 12.36
C ASP A 260 -8.16 4.76 11.16
N ILE A 261 -8.58 4.14 10.05
CA ILE A 261 -7.79 4.14 8.82
C ILE A 261 -7.68 5.54 8.19
N LYS A 262 -8.74 6.37 8.26
CA LYS A 262 -8.68 7.77 7.81
C LYS A 262 -7.76 8.58 8.70
N GLN A 263 -7.85 8.40 10.02
CA GLN A 263 -6.95 9.04 10.97
C GLN A 263 -5.49 8.62 10.69
N PHE A 264 -5.22 7.33 10.47
CA PHE A 264 -3.89 6.85 10.07
C PHE A 264 -3.39 7.53 8.80
N MET A 265 -4.24 7.63 7.77
CA MET A 265 -3.85 8.30 6.52
C MET A 265 -3.54 9.78 6.72
N ASP A 266 -4.27 10.50 7.56
CA ASP A 266 -4.07 11.92 7.80
C ASP A 266 -2.88 12.21 8.73
N GLU A 267 -2.72 11.42 9.78
CA GLU A 267 -1.69 11.67 10.79
C GLU A 267 -0.31 11.16 10.37
N TYR A 268 -0.24 10.07 9.60
CA TYR A 268 1.00 9.41 9.24
C TYR A 268 1.22 9.39 7.73
N LEU A 269 0.41 8.66 6.97
CA LEU A 269 0.67 8.36 5.57
C LEU A 269 0.83 9.62 4.72
N SER A 270 -0.08 10.60 4.83
CA SER A 270 -0.02 11.82 4.03
C SER A 270 1.26 12.63 4.31
N LYS A 271 1.67 12.69 5.58
CA LYS A 271 2.90 13.40 6.00
C LYS A 271 4.15 12.66 5.52
N GLU A 272 4.14 11.35 5.58
CA GLU A 272 5.27 10.52 5.16
C GLU A 272 5.47 10.55 3.65
N ILE A 273 4.38 10.59 2.87
CA ILE A 273 4.43 10.75 1.41
C ILE A 273 4.93 12.14 1.01
N GLU A 274 4.40 13.20 1.61
CA GLU A 274 4.73 14.58 1.24
C GLU A 274 6.14 15.03 1.67
N CYS A 275 6.79 14.32 2.59
CA CYS A 275 8.13 14.69 3.06
C CYS A 275 9.16 14.79 1.93
N ARG A 276 8.92 14.17 0.78
CA ARG A 276 9.85 14.15 -0.36
C ARG A 276 9.08 14.21 -1.65
N VAL A 277 8.84 15.43 -2.11
CA VAL A 277 8.28 15.69 -3.42
C VAL A 277 9.43 15.80 -4.41
N TYR A 278 9.39 15.00 -5.47
CA TYR A 278 10.30 15.16 -6.59
C TYR A 278 9.88 16.40 -7.37
N ASN A 279 10.73 17.40 -7.40
CA ASN A 279 10.53 18.58 -8.24
C ASN A 279 11.74 18.77 -9.16
N GLU A 280 11.57 19.54 -10.23
CA GLU A 280 12.64 19.80 -11.20
C GLU A 280 13.92 20.34 -10.55
N LYS A 281 13.81 21.13 -9.46
CA LYS A 281 14.98 21.68 -8.75
C LYS A 281 15.80 20.61 -8.02
N LEU A 282 15.16 19.58 -7.47
CA LEU A 282 15.86 18.43 -6.89
C LEU A 282 16.54 17.61 -7.97
N ILE A 283 15.93 17.54 -9.16
CA ILE A 283 16.47 16.88 -10.33
C ILE A 283 17.69 17.65 -10.86
N GLU A 284 17.55 18.96 -11.08
CA GLU A 284 18.62 19.83 -11.58
C GLU A 284 19.82 19.88 -10.65
N ASN A 285 19.63 19.79 -9.33
CA ASN A 285 20.71 19.79 -8.35
C ASN A 285 21.43 18.44 -8.20
N LYS A 286 21.13 17.43 -9.03
CA LYS A 286 21.74 16.09 -9.00
C LYS A 286 21.68 15.38 -7.64
N GLN A 287 20.81 15.79 -6.75
CA GLN A 287 20.61 15.14 -5.44
C GLN A 287 19.81 13.85 -5.56
N VAL A 288 19.13 13.66 -6.68
CA VAL A 288 18.37 12.44 -7.00
C VAL A 288 18.64 12.07 -8.44
N ASP A 289 19.26 10.95 -8.67
CA ASP A 289 19.40 10.37 -10.00
C ASP A 289 18.07 9.72 -10.39
N ILE A 290 17.22 10.51 -11.04
CA ILE A 290 15.88 10.07 -11.44
C ILE A 290 15.96 8.97 -12.47
N ASP A 291 16.91 9.01 -13.38
CA ASP A 291 17.05 7.99 -14.41
C ASP A 291 17.33 6.64 -13.75
N SER A 292 18.18 6.58 -12.71
CA SER A 292 18.44 5.34 -11.98
C SER A 292 17.23 4.86 -11.16
N ILE A 293 16.46 5.79 -10.58
CA ILE A 293 15.24 5.45 -9.86
C ILE A 293 14.16 4.93 -10.83
N PHE A 294 14.01 5.56 -11.98
CA PHE A 294 13.11 5.12 -13.04
C PHE A 294 13.55 3.77 -13.61
N GLU A 295 14.81 3.62 -13.94
CA GLU A 295 15.34 2.36 -14.47
C GLU A 295 15.12 1.22 -13.49
N ASP A 296 15.37 1.40 -12.21
CA ASP A 296 15.14 0.41 -11.17
C ASP A 296 13.65 0.05 -11.05
N THR A 297 12.76 1.05 -11.06
CA THR A 297 11.33 0.81 -10.95
C THR A 297 10.78 0.11 -12.20
N ILE A 298 11.18 0.57 -13.40
CA ILE A 298 10.80 -0.04 -14.68
C ILE A 298 11.40 -1.45 -14.80
N LYS A 299 12.66 -1.63 -14.43
CA LYS A 299 13.35 -2.92 -14.44
C LYS A 299 12.62 -3.92 -13.56
N ARG A 300 12.25 -3.56 -12.33
CA ARG A 300 11.46 -4.43 -11.45
C ARG A 300 10.10 -4.78 -12.02
N MET A 301 9.39 -3.79 -12.56
CA MET A 301 8.11 -4.06 -13.21
C MET A 301 8.27 -5.05 -14.36
N ASN A 302 9.35 -4.93 -15.15
CA ASN A 302 9.65 -5.86 -16.23
C ASN A 302 10.08 -7.23 -15.69
N GLU A 303 10.89 -7.30 -14.65
CA GLU A 303 11.29 -8.55 -13.99
C GLU A 303 10.08 -9.29 -13.41
N ILE A 304 9.17 -8.60 -12.74
CA ILE A 304 7.91 -9.16 -12.27
C ILE A 304 7.11 -9.74 -13.43
N ASN A 305 6.98 -8.99 -14.53
CA ASN A 305 6.27 -9.45 -15.72
C ASN A 305 6.94 -10.67 -16.38
N GLU A 306 8.26 -10.72 -16.46
CA GLU A 306 9.01 -11.87 -17.05
C GLU A 306 8.96 -13.10 -16.15
N MET A 307 9.08 -12.95 -14.84
CA MET A 307 8.92 -14.05 -13.89
C MET A 307 7.53 -14.68 -13.99
N GLU A 308 6.50 -13.87 -14.18
CA GLU A 308 5.14 -14.33 -14.37
C GLU A 308 4.96 -15.11 -15.67
N LYS A 309 5.52 -14.62 -16.79
CA LYS A 309 5.51 -15.32 -18.06
C LYS A 309 6.20 -16.69 -17.98
N THR A 310 7.28 -16.78 -17.22
CA THR A 310 8.04 -18.03 -17.04
C THR A 310 7.24 -19.05 -16.21
N LYS A 311 6.57 -18.61 -15.14
CA LYS A 311 5.71 -19.48 -14.33
C LYS A 311 4.55 -20.06 -15.11
N ILE A 312 3.90 -19.27 -15.99
CA ILE A 312 2.82 -19.74 -16.86
C ILE A 312 3.31 -20.82 -17.84
N LYS A 313 4.58 -20.75 -18.29
CA LYS A 313 5.17 -21.79 -19.16
C LYS A 313 5.46 -23.10 -18.42
N ILE A 314 5.75 -23.03 -17.12
CA ILE A 314 6.06 -24.23 -16.31
C ILE A 314 4.77 -24.94 -15.88
N LEU A 315 3.64 -24.23 -15.82
CA LEU A 315 2.36 -24.77 -15.42
C LEU A 315 1.49 -25.28 -16.61
N LYS A 316 1.98 -25.15 -17.86
CA LYS A 316 1.43 -25.76 -19.06
C LYS A 316 2.22 -27.00 -19.45
#